data_a3cee29f5a5692512f4d33fcddd6deed
#
_entry.id   a3cee29f5a5692512f4d33fcddd6deed
#
_cell.length_a   1.000
_cell.length_b   1.000
_cell.length_c   1.000
_cell.angle_alpha   90.00
_cell.angle_beta   90.00
_cell.angle_gamma   90.00
#
_symmetry.space_group_name_H-M   'P 1'
#
loop_
_entity.id
_entity.type
_entity.pdbx_description
1 polymer ?
#
loop_
_entity_poly.entity_id
_entity_poly.type
_entity_poly.pdbx_seq_one_letter_code
_entity_poly.pdbx_strand_id
1 'polypeptide(L)'
;TRTQIQAPPPLPTPAMAPTAPSAAKSASPSQPSGKSEVSDLKQQLRQLAGSRAPDADDQRRDVFKRVISCMTAGIDVSAAFGEMVLCSATSDVVLKKMCYLYVGVHARAHPDLALLTINFLQRDCRDQDPTIRGLALRSLCSLRVPNLVEYLVTPLTTGLKDPSAYVRMVAAVGAAKLYHISATTCLDADLPAALKALMLSDPDAQVVANCLHSLLEIWTLEAANSEEAAREIETLYSKPVVFYLLNKIKVFSEWAQCHVLELASKFLPSDNNEIFDIMNLLEDRLQHANGAVVLATIKVFLHLTMSMTDVHQQVYERIKAPLLTLVGAGSPEQSYSVLCHLHLLVMRAPMLFCTDYKSFYCQFSDPSYVKKLKLEMLTAIANESNTYEIVTELCEYAGNVDVPIARESIRAVGKIALQQYDVNAIVDRLLQFLEMDKDYVTAETLVLVKDLLRKYPQWSHDCIAVVGNISSQNIQEPKGKAALIWMLGEYSQDMHDAPYILESLVDNWDEELSPEVLIMLSYFIISLRCIRLYLCHSGFQYLLLNFNTKLTDLEKLSSMTECVTLMHVLCVS
;
A
#
# COMPACT_ATOMS: atom_id res chain seq x y z
N THR A 1 -0.35 -47.72 19.82
CA THR A 1 1.01 -47.16 20.00
C THR A 1 0.95 -45.68 19.58
N ARG A 2 0.83 -44.83 20.59
CA ARG A 2 0.89 -43.39 20.45
C ARG A 2 2.36 -42.97 20.50
N THR A 3 2.87 -42.39 19.43
CA THR A 3 4.18 -41.75 19.39
C THR A 3 4.04 -40.32 19.90
N GLN A 4 4.63 -40.03 21.06
CA GLN A 4 4.76 -38.67 21.61
C GLN A 4 5.80 -37.90 20.77
N ILE A 5 5.38 -36.78 20.21
CA ILE A 5 6.28 -35.79 19.59
C ILE A 5 6.73 -34.83 20.69
N GLN A 6 8.03 -34.91 21.03
CA GLN A 6 8.69 -33.96 21.95
C GLN A 6 8.80 -32.57 21.31
N ALA A 7 8.43 -31.55 22.06
CA ALA A 7 8.63 -30.17 21.69
C ALA A 7 10.12 -29.76 21.73
N PRO A 8 10.59 -28.86 20.85
CA PRO A 8 11.95 -28.36 20.86
C PRO A 8 12.23 -27.46 22.10
N PRO A 9 13.49 -27.40 22.57
CA PRO A 9 13.87 -26.61 23.74
C PRO A 9 13.80 -25.09 23.45
N PRO A 10 13.55 -24.26 24.50
CA PRO A 10 13.47 -22.81 24.36
C PRO A 10 14.85 -22.19 24.10
N LEU A 11 14.85 -21.14 23.28
CA LEU A 11 16.03 -20.31 22.98
C LEU A 11 16.51 -19.55 24.23
N PRO A 12 17.83 -19.33 24.40
CA PRO A 12 18.37 -18.64 25.58
C PRO A 12 18.09 -17.15 25.55
N THR A 13 17.63 -16.64 26.69
CA THR A 13 17.48 -15.20 26.97
C THR A 13 18.83 -14.49 27.05
N PRO A 14 18.96 -13.25 26.56
CA PRO A 14 20.21 -12.51 26.69
C PRO A 14 20.43 -12.04 28.13
N ALA A 15 21.59 -12.41 28.69
CA ALA A 15 22.03 -12.00 30.01
C ALA A 15 22.41 -10.52 30.05
N MET A 16 21.98 -9.83 31.11
CA MET A 16 22.39 -8.46 31.42
C MET A 16 23.89 -8.40 31.74
N ALA A 17 24.58 -7.42 31.14
CA ALA A 17 25.97 -7.11 31.40
C ALA A 17 26.17 -6.41 32.77
N PRO A 18 27.22 -6.69 33.53
CA PRO A 18 27.59 -5.93 34.71
C PRO A 18 28.42 -4.69 34.36
N THR A 19 28.24 -3.66 35.17
CA THR A 19 28.86 -2.34 35.17
C THR A 19 30.40 -2.37 35.23
N ALA A 20 30.99 -1.40 34.52
CA ALA A 20 32.43 -1.17 34.35
C ALA A 20 33.20 -0.75 35.64
N PRO A 21 34.52 -0.93 35.64
CA PRO A 21 35.43 0.05 36.24
C PRO A 21 36.36 0.72 35.21
N SER A 22 36.77 1.90 35.58
CA SER A 22 37.45 2.95 34.85
C SER A 22 38.88 2.65 34.36
N ALA A 23 39.17 3.24 33.20
CA ALA A 23 40.45 3.83 32.77
C ALA A 23 41.69 2.97 32.68
N ALA A 24 41.98 2.55 31.43
CA ALA A 24 43.35 2.50 30.94
C ALA A 24 43.35 3.02 29.49
N LYS A 25 44.13 4.07 29.23
CA LYS A 25 44.39 4.60 27.89
C LYS A 25 45.12 3.55 27.09
N SER A 26 44.45 2.87 26.18
CA SER A 26 45.07 2.13 25.08
C SER A 26 44.81 2.88 23.79
N ALA A 27 45.88 3.22 23.08
CA ALA A 27 45.87 3.86 21.78
C ALA A 27 44.97 3.07 20.82
N SER A 28 43.88 3.68 20.35
CA SER A 28 43.10 3.20 19.22
C SER A 28 43.99 3.19 17.97
N PRO A 29 44.03 2.10 17.19
CA PRO A 29 44.61 2.18 15.85
C PRO A 29 43.80 3.21 15.07
N SER A 30 44.45 4.25 14.57
CA SER A 30 43.87 5.22 13.65
C SER A 30 43.24 4.45 12.49
N GLN A 31 41.92 4.56 12.30
CA GLN A 31 41.29 4.09 11.09
C GLN A 31 42.02 4.74 9.90
N PRO A 32 42.55 3.96 8.96
CA PRO A 32 43.16 4.53 7.77
C PRO A 32 42.14 5.40 7.07
N SER A 33 42.50 6.62 6.72
CA SER A 33 41.62 7.48 5.92
C SER A 33 41.22 6.67 4.67
N GLY A 34 39.95 6.67 4.25
CA GLY A 34 39.47 5.83 3.14
C GLY A 34 40.31 5.94 1.86
N LYS A 35 41.02 7.06 1.67
CA LYS A 35 41.98 7.25 0.57
C LYS A 35 43.24 6.35 0.67
N SER A 36 43.71 6.06 1.87
CA SER A 36 44.83 5.13 2.08
C SER A 36 44.41 3.70 1.74
N GLU A 37 43.25 3.29 2.20
CA GLU A 37 42.73 1.94 1.94
C GLU A 37 42.51 1.68 0.45
N VAL A 38 41.95 2.64 -0.30
CA VAL A 38 41.76 2.53 -1.76
C VAL A 38 43.09 2.44 -2.49
N SER A 39 44.14 3.17 -2.04
CA SER A 39 45.47 3.08 -2.61
C SER A 39 46.11 1.72 -2.40
N ASP A 40 45.94 1.13 -1.22
CA ASP A 40 46.45 -0.21 -0.89
C ASP A 40 45.71 -1.30 -1.71
N LEU A 41 44.40 -1.19 -1.84
CA LEU A 41 43.60 -2.09 -2.68
C LEU A 41 44.02 -2.02 -4.15
N LYS A 42 44.27 -0.82 -4.66
CA LYS A 42 44.76 -0.61 -6.02
C LYS A 42 46.11 -1.26 -6.25
N GLN A 43 47.03 -1.14 -5.28
CA GLN A 43 48.35 -1.77 -5.36
C GLN A 43 48.23 -3.30 -5.34
N GLN A 44 47.38 -3.87 -4.47
CA GLN A 44 47.12 -5.31 -4.43
C GLN A 44 46.56 -5.82 -5.76
N LEU A 45 45.61 -5.11 -6.35
CA LEU A 45 45.03 -5.46 -7.66
C LEU A 45 46.10 -5.45 -8.77
N ARG A 46 47.00 -4.47 -8.78
CA ARG A 46 48.13 -4.43 -9.75
C ARG A 46 49.04 -5.64 -9.65
N GLN A 47 49.36 -6.06 -8.44
CA GLN A 47 50.20 -7.24 -8.20
C GLN A 47 49.49 -8.52 -8.67
N LEU A 48 48.18 -8.61 -8.45
CA LEU A 48 47.39 -9.77 -8.81
C LEU A 48 47.04 -9.83 -10.31
N ALA A 49 46.98 -8.70 -11.01
CA ALA A 49 46.61 -8.64 -12.43
C ALA A 49 47.52 -9.50 -13.34
N GLY A 50 48.80 -9.59 -13.02
CA GLY A 50 49.77 -10.40 -13.76
C GLY A 50 50.07 -11.77 -13.15
N SER A 51 49.53 -12.08 -11.98
CA SER A 51 49.81 -13.35 -11.26
C SER A 51 49.11 -14.54 -11.91
N ARG A 52 49.92 -15.62 -12.11
CA ARG A 52 49.41 -16.95 -12.57
C ARG A 52 49.54 -18.01 -11.48
N ALA A 53 49.71 -17.59 -10.22
CA ALA A 53 49.74 -18.51 -9.09
C ALA A 53 48.42 -19.30 -8.96
N PRO A 54 48.42 -20.54 -8.49
CA PRO A 54 47.24 -21.36 -8.33
C PRO A 54 46.18 -20.70 -7.43
N ASP A 55 46.60 -19.91 -6.44
CA ASP A 55 45.73 -19.22 -5.48
C ASP A 55 45.36 -17.78 -5.90
N ALA A 56 45.78 -17.36 -7.11
CA ALA A 56 45.62 -15.97 -7.56
C ALA A 56 44.14 -15.55 -7.67
N ASP A 57 43.26 -16.48 -8.10
CA ASP A 57 41.85 -16.19 -8.25
C ASP A 57 41.12 -16.07 -6.88
N ASP A 58 41.54 -16.83 -5.87
CA ASP A 58 40.99 -16.69 -4.51
C ASP A 58 41.44 -15.36 -3.88
N GLN A 59 42.72 -14.98 -4.05
CA GLN A 59 43.20 -13.68 -3.60
C GLN A 59 42.50 -12.53 -4.32
N ARG A 60 42.26 -12.63 -5.63
CA ARG A 60 41.46 -11.67 -6.39
C ARG A 60 40.02 -11.56 -5.86
N ARG A 61 39.39 -12.68 -5.52
CA ARG A 61 38.04 -12.68 -4.94
C ARG A 61 37.97 -11.91 -3.63
N ASP A 62 38.95 -12.07 -2.76
CA ASP A 62 39.00 -11.40 -1.47
C ASP A 62 39.24 -9.88 -1.62
N VAL A 63 40.13 -9.48 -2.51
CA VAL A 63 40.35 -8.06 -2.81
C VAL A 63 39.12 -7.45 -3.48
N PHE A 64 38.46 -8.14 -4.42
CA PHE A 64 37.20 -7.69 -5.04
C PHE A 64 36.09 -7.50 -4.03
N LYS A 65 35.90 -8.45 -3.09
CA LYS A 65 34.93 -8.30 -2.00
C LYS A 65 35.20 -7.05 -1.17
N ARG A 66 36.45 -6.76 -0.85
CA ARG A 66 36.86 -5.55 -0.10
C ARG A 66 36.58 -4.28 -0.91
N VAL A 67 36.85 -4.26 -2.21
CA VAL A 67 36.53 -3.13 -3.09
C VAL A 67 35.03 -2.88 -3.13
N ILE A 68 34.22 -3.95 -3.26
CA ILE A 68 32.75 -3.83 -3.25
C ILE A 68 32.26 -3.37 -1.87
N SER A 69 32.87 -3.85 -0.77
CA SER A 69 32.53 -3.40 0.58
C SER A 69 32.81 -1.89 0.75
N CYS A 70 33.93 -1.39 0.27
CA CYS A 70 34.24 0.05 0.26
C CYS A 70 33.20 0.83 -0.58
N MET A 71 32.83 0.30 -1.76
CA MET A 71 31.82 0.90 -2.62
C MET A 71 30.45 0.97 -1.94
N THR A 72 30.03 -0.10 -1.24
CA THR A 72 28.76 -0.11 -0.49
C THR A 72 28.77 0.79 0.74
N ALA A 73 29.95 1.02 1.33
CA ALA A 73 30.16 1.99 2.41
C ALA A 73 30.19 3.46 1.92
N GLY A 74 30.07 3.70 0.60
CA GLY A 74 30.08 5.04 0.02
C GLY A 74 31.48 5.61 -0.21
N ILE A 75 32.55 4.81 -0.09
CA ILE A 75 33.91 5.23 -0.37
C ILE A 75 34.12 5.24 -1.89
N ASP A 76 34.66 6.32 -2.42
CA ASP A 76 35.01 6.41 -3.84
C ASP A 76 36.18 5.49 -4.20
N VAL A 77 35.86 4.42 -4.92
CA VAL A 77 36.87 3.43 -5.41
C VAL A 77 37.08 3.53 -6.92
N SER A 78 36.62 4.59 -7.58
CA SER A 78 36.78 4.81 -9.02
C SER A 78 38.24 4.78 -9.49
N ALA A 79 39.19 5.19 -8.61
CA ALA A 79 40.62 5.15 -8.88
C ALA A 79 41.18 3.74 -9.17
N ALA A 80 40.47 2.68 -8.77
CA ALA A 80 40.86 1.28 -9.01
C ALA A 80 40.29 0.69 -10.31
N PHE A 81 39.59 1.49 -11.14
CA PHE A 81 38.83 1.01 -12.29
C PHE A 81 39.66 0.19 -13.30
N GLY A 82 40.80 0.71 -13.69
CA GLY A 82 41.67 0.03 -14.66
C GLY A 82 42.19 -1.32 -14.15
N GLU A 83 42.58 -1.37 -12.88
CA GLU A 83 43.08 -2.59 -12.23
C GLU A 83 41.98 -3.64 -12.03
N MET A 84 40.77 -3.22 -11.69
CA MET A 84 39.60 -4.10 -11.60
C MET A 84 39.29 -4.75 -12.96
N VAL A 85 39.35 -3.96 -14.03
CA VAL A 85 39.13 -4.45 -15.40
C VAL A 85 40.21 -5.43 -15.82
N LEU A 86 41.48 -5.14 -15.54
CA LEU A 86 42.59 -6.05 -15.86
C LEU A 86 42.47 -7.39 -15.11
N CYS A 87 42.05 -7.37 -13.86
CA CYS A 87 41.85 -8.58 -13.06
C CYS A 87 40.63 -9.40 -13.49
N SER A 88 39.73 -8.87 -14.34
CA SER A 88 38.55 -9.60 -14.85
C SER A 88 38.90 -10.59 -15.99
N ALA A 89 40.13 -10.60 -16.48
CA ALA A 89 40.60 -11.52 -17.52
C ALA A 89 40.85 -12.94 -16.94
N THR A 90 39.79 -13.56 -16.43
CA THR A 90 39.72 -14.90 -15.82
C THR A 90 38.52 -15.66 -16.33
N SER A 91 38.53 -16.98 -16.20
CA SER A 91 37.36 -17.83 -16.43
C SER A 91 36.42 -17.91 -15.22
N ASP A 92 36.80 -17.36 -14.07
CA ASP A 92 35.99 -17.39 -12.87
C ASP A 92 34.75 -16.47 -13.00
N VAL A 93 33.58 -17.11 -13.03
CA VAL A 93 32.28 -16.44 -13.15
C VAL A 93 32.02 -15.49 -11.98
N VAL A 94 32.49 -15.80 -10.77
CA VAL A 94 32.26 -14.97 -9.58
C VAL A 94 33.07 -13.69 -9.68
N LEU A 95 34.33 -13.77 -10.09
CA LEU A 95 35.17 -12.59 -10.34
C LEU A 95 34.60 -11.70 -11.45
N LYS A 96 34.17 -12.32 -12.58
CA LYS A 96 33.50 -11.58 -13.65
C LYS A 96 32.25 -10.85 -13.15
N LYS A 97 31.42 -11.54 -12.38
CA LYS A 97 30.18 -10.95 -11.82
C LYS A 97 30.48 -9.75 -10.91
N MET A 98 31.48 -9.83 -10.04
CA MET A 98 31.90 -8.74 -9.17
C MET A 98 32.47 -7.57 -9.98
N CYS A 99 33.28 -7.85 -11.01
CA CYS A 99 33.79 -6.83 -11.92
C CYS A 99 32.66 -6.11 -12.67
N TYR A 100 31.71 -6.86 -13.22
CA TYR A 100 30.59 -6.28 -13.95
C TYR A 100 29.69 -5.42 -13.06
N LEU A 101 29.49 -5.80 -11.79
CA LEU A 101 28.80 -4.98 -10.81
C LEU A 101 29.53 -3.66 -10.58
N TYR A 102 30.84 -3.73 -10.36
CA TYR A 102 31.68 -2.56 -10.15
C TYR A 102 31.65 -1.61 -11.36
N VAL A 103 31.83 -2.15 -12.57
CA VAL A 103 31.77 -1.39 -13.83
C VAL A 103 30.41 -0.74 -14.00
N GLY A 104 29.32 -1.47 -13.74
CA GLY A 104 27.95 -0.96 -13.88
C GLY A 104 27.64 0.23 -12.97
N VAL A 105 28.22 0.26 -11.76
CA VAL A 105 28.07 1.38 -10.82
C VAL A 105 28.84 2.61 -11.26
N HIS A 106 30.07 2.43 -11.74
CA HIS A 106 30.97 3.55 -12.07
C HIS A 106 30.84 4.05 -13.52
N ALA A 107 30.26 3.25 -14.43
CA ALA A 107 30.20 3.58 -15.86
C ALA A 107 29.50 4.91 -16.17
N ARG A 108 28.44 5.23 -15.46
CA ARG A 108 27.65 6.46 -15.69
C ARG A 108 28.41 7.72 -15.26
N ALA A 109 29.15 7.61 -14.16
CA ALA A 109 29.96 8.73 -13.63
C ALA A 109 31.25 8.93 -14.42
N HIS A 110 31.78 7.86 -15.05
CA HIS A 110 33.05 7.84 -15.76
C HIS A 110 32.90 7.19 -17.15
N PRO A 111 32.23 7.83 -18.11
CA PRO A 111 31.93 7.26 -19.43
C PRO A 111 33.18 6.91 -20.23
N ASP A 112 34.27 7.67 -20.08
CA ASP A 112 35.55 7.40 -20.76
C ASP A 112 36.18 6.09 -20.24
N LEU A 113 36.08 5.82 -18.94
CA LEU A 113 36.52 4.55 -18.37
C LEU A 113 35.60 3.39 -18.77
N ALA A 114 34.32 3.64 -18.91
CA ALA A 114 33.36 2.65 -19.39
C ALA A 114 33.67 2.20 -20.82
N LEU A 115 34.13 3.10 -21.69
CA LEU A 115 34.56 2.75 -23.06
C LEU A 115 35.68 1.69 -23.07
N LEU A 116 36.63 1.73 -22.12
CA LEU A 116 37.68 0.74 -22.00
C LEU A 116 37.13 -0.68 -21.71
N THR A 117 35.94 -0.78 -21.17
CA THR A 117 35.31 -2.07 -20.79
C THR A 117 34.64 -2.78 -21.97
N ILE A 118 34.33 -2.05 -23.04
CA ILE A 118 33.52 -2.58 -24.15
C ILE A 118 34.20 -3.79 -24.81
N ASN A 119 35.48 -3.71 -25.08
CA ASN A 119 36.22 -4.78 -25.76
C ASN A 119 36.17 -6.11 -24.99
N PHE A 120 36.32 -6.05 -23.66
CA PHE A 120 36.28 -7.27 -22.87
C PHE A 120 34.84 -7.78 -22.70
N LEU A 121 33.84 -6.89 -22.53
CA LEU A 121 32.44 -7.27 -22.47
C LEU A 121 31.95 -7.91 -23.77
N GLN A 122 32.32 -7.33 -24.91
CA GLN A 122 31.97 -7.91 -26.23
C GLN A 122 32.67 -9.26 -26.47
N ARG A 123 33.91 -9.41 -26.00
CA ARG A 123 34.60 -10.71 -26.04
C ARG A 123 33.87 -11.73 -25.20
N ASP A 124 33.50 -11.36 -23.96
CA ASP A 124 32.81 -12.24 -23.04
C ASP A 124 31.37 -12.57 -23.49
N CYS A 125 30.72 -11.70 -24.28
CA CYS A 125 29.47 -12.00 -24.98
C CYS A 125 29.61 -13.13 -26.03
N ARG A 126 30.83 -13.50 -26.41
CA ARG A 126 31.13 -14.59 -27.36
C ARG A 126 31.81 -15.78 -26.69
N ASP A 127 31.83 -15.83 -25.36
CA ASP A 127 32.42 -16.92 -24.60
C ASP A 127 31.73 -18.26 -24.88
N GLN A 128 32.43 -19.37 -24.69
CA GLN A 128 31.85 -20.71 -24.85
C GLN A 128 30.79 -21.01 -23.78
N ASP A 129 30.99 -20.49 -22.54
CA ASP A 129 30.04 -20.64 -21.44
C ASP A 129 28.85 -19.69 -21.59
N PRO A 130 27.61 -20.20 -21.75
CA PRO A 130 26.41 -19.36 -21.84
C PRO A 130 26.19 -18.49 -20.60
N THR A 131 26.68 -18.92 -19.43
CA THR A 131 26.59 -18.14 -18.19
C THR A 131 27.38 -16.84 -18.33
N ILE A 132 28.61 -16.92 -18.85
CA ILE A 132 29.46 -15.76 -19.07
C ILE A 132 28.86 -14.87 -20.16
N ARG A 133 28.39 -15.47 -21.28
CA ARG A 133 27.75 -14.69 -22.37
C ARG A 133 26.57 -13.87 -21.86
N GLY A 134 25.66 -14.51 -21.11
CA GLY A 134 24.49 -13.84 -20.58
C GLY A 134 24.82 -12.78 -19.53
N LEU A 135 25.77 -13.05 -18.62
CA LEU A 135 26.23 -12.06 -17.64
C LEU A 135 26.88 -10.84 -18.30
N ALA A 136 27.73 -11.06 -19.30
CA ALA A 136 28.37 -9.98 -20.05
C ALA A 136 27.35 -9.12 -20.80
N LEU A 137 26.39 -9.76 -21.50
CA LEU A 137 25.30 -9.07 -22.20
C LEU A 137 24.43 -8.27 -21.24
N ARG A 138 24.07 -8.86 -20.11
CA ARG A 138 23.30 -8.18 -19.04
C ARG A 138 24.04 -6.95 -18.52
N SER A 139 25.35 -7.07 -18.28
CA SER A 139 26.16 -5.96 -17.81
C SER A 139 26.25 -4.85 -18.88
N LEU A 140 26.56 -5.22 -20.11
CA LEU A 140 26.67 -4.30 -21.23
C LEU A 140 25.39 -3.46 -21.41
N CYS A 141 24.22 -4.10 -21.39
CA CYS A 141 22.90 -3.42 -21.47
C CYS A 141 22.56 -2.58 -20.22
N SER A 142 23.28 -2.75 -19.13
CA SER A 142 23.01 -2.03 -17.88
C SER A 142 23.91 -0.83 -17.65
N LEU A 143 24.90 -0.55 -18.52
CA LEU A 143 25.83 0.57 -18.36
C LEU A 143 25.16 1.94 -18.47
N ARG A 144 24.07 2.05 -19.25
CA ARG A 144 23.26 3.27 -19.43
C ARG A 144 24.09 4.51 -19.84
N VAL A 145 25.07 4.30 -20.71
CA VAL A 145 25.93 5.34 -21.26
C VAL A 145 25.54 5.58 -22.73
N PRO A 146 25.01 6.76 -23.11
CA PRO A 146 24.53 7.02 -24.47
C PRO A 146 25.60 6.81 -25.55
N ASN A 147 26.84 7.17 -25.28
CA ASN A 147 27.96 7.03 -26.24
C ASN A 147 28.33 5.56 -26.55
N LEU A 148 27.75 4.59 -25.82
CA LEU A 148 28.03 3.16 -26.00
C LEU A 148 26.91 2.41 -26.73
N VAL A 149 25.86 3.09 -27.17
CA VAL A 149 24.66 2.51 -27.77
C VAL A 149 24.98 1.68 -29.01
N GLU A 150 25.86 2.15 -29.87
CA GLU A 150 26.27 1.45 -31.11
C GLU A 150 26.89 0.08 -30.82
N TYR A 151 27.56 -0.08 -29.69
CA TYR A 151 28.17 -1.34 -29.28
C TYR A 151 27.20 -2.38 -28.72
N LEU A 152 25.95 -1.98 -28.45
CA LEU A 152 24.89 -2.84 -27.88
C LEU A 152 24.12 -3.63 -28.93
N VAL A 153 23.88 -3.06 -30.13
CA VAL A 153 23.01 -3.62 -31.15
C VAL A 153 23.45 -5.03 -31.58
N THR A 154 24.72 -5.20 -31.96
CA THR A 154 25.23 -6.50 -32.43
C THR A 154 25.18 -7.60 -31.35
N PRO A 155 25.63 -7.38 -30.09
CA PRO A 155 25.47 -8.37 -29.02
C PRO A 155 24.01 -8.72 -28.74
N LEU A 156 23.07 -7.75 -28.80
CA LEU A 156 21.65 -8.00 -28.58
C LEU A 156 21.04 -8.85 -29.69
N THR A 157 21.23 -8.47 -30.95
CA THR A 157 20.69 -9.23 -32.11
C THR A 157 21.26 -10.65 -32.18
N THR A 158 22.52 -10.85 -31.80
CA THR A 158 23.14 -12.17 -31.67
C THR A 158 22.58 -12.92 -30.48
N GLY A 159 22.43 -12.25 -29.34
CA GLY A 159 21.90 -12.84 -28.11
C GLY A 159 20.45 -13.31 -28.22
N LEU A 160 19.58 -12.63 -29.00
CA LEU A 160 18.22 -13.08 -29.28
C LEU A 160 18.18 -14.39 -30.08
N LYS A 161 19.24 -14.74 -30.78
CA LYS A 161 19.38 -15.98 -31.60
C LYS A 161 20.30 -17.02 -30.94
N ASP A 162 20.71 -16.79 -29.67
CA ASP A 162 21.63 -17.69 -28.97
C ASP A 162 21.00 -19.07 -28.71
N PRO A 163 21.75 -20.18 -28.82
CA PRO A 163 21.21 -21.52 -28.52
C PRO A 163 20.76 -21.66 -27.05
N SER A 164 21.35 -20.90 -26.12
CA SER A 164 20.98 -20.92 -24.71
C SER A 164 19.77 -20.02 -24.41
N ALA A 165 18.73 -20.59 -23.79
CA ALA A 165 17.57 -19.83 -23.32
C ALA A 165 17.96 -18.72 -22.35
N TYR A 166 18.98 -18.97 -21.48
CA TYR A 166 19.48 -17.96 -20.56
C TYR A 166 19.98 -16.68 -21.26
N VAL A 167 20.70 -16.83 -22.36
CA VAL A 167 21.20 -15.68 -23.13
C VAL A 167 20.04 -14.98 -23.84
N ARG A 168 19.11 -15.74 -24.45
CA ARG A 168 17.94 -15.17 -25.11
C ARG A 168 17.06 -14.37 -24.16
N MET A 169 16.79 -14.90 -22.94
CA MET A 169 15.99 -14.16 -21.95
C MET A 169 16.66 -12.86 -21.50
N VAL A 170 18.00 -12.85 -21.39
CA VAL A 170 18.76 -11.65 -21.04
C VAL A 170 18.73 -10.65 -22.21
N ALA A 171 18.88 -11.12 -23.45
CA ALA A 171 18.80 -10.30 -24.63
C ALA A 171 17.42 -9.65 -24.79
N ALA A 172 16.35 -10.38 -24.50
CA ALA A 172 14.99 -9.84 -24.55
C ALA A 172 14.80 -8.64 -23.62
N VAL A 173 15.22 -8.75 -22.37
CA VAL A 173 15.21 -7.62 -21.42
C VAL A 173 16.21 -6.53 -21.82
N GLY A 174 17.33 -6.92 -22.44
CA GLY A 174 18.33 -5.99 -22.95
C GLY A 174 17.80 -5.04 -24.01
N ALA A 175 16.87 -5.51 -24.85
CA ALA A 175 16.23 -4.70 -25.89
C ALA A 175 15.39 -3.55 -25.27
N ALA A 176 14.59 -3.83 -24.23
CA ALA A 176 13.86 -2.79 -23.50
C ALA A 176 14.81 -1.78 -22.83
N LYS A 177 15.93 -2.26 -22.27
CA LYS A 177 16.95 -1.37 -21.71
C LYS A 177 17.60 -0.48 -22.75
N LEU A 178 17.86 -1.01 -23.94
CA LEU A 178 18.38 -0.22 -25.06
C LEU A 178 17.37 0.86 -25.47
N TYR A 179 16.10 0.53 -25.54
CA TYR A 179 15.03 1.49 -25.84
C TYR A 179 15.06 2.69 -24.86
N HIS A 180 15.23 2.45 -23.57
CA HIS A 180 15.35 3.53 -22.57
C HIS A 180 16.61 4.38 -22.72
N ILE A 181 17.67 3.88 -23.37
CA ILE A 181 18.89 4.65 -23.62
C ILE A 181 18.77 5.42 -24.95
N SER A 182 18.29 4.76 -26.00
CA SER A 182 18.08 5.30 -27.33
C SER A 182 16.94 4.56 -28.02
N ALA A 183 15.76 5.17 -28.02
CA ALA A 183 14.57 4.62 -28.65
C ALA A 183 14.80 4.42 -30.16
N THR A 184 15.39 5.43 -30.83
CA THR A 184 15.69 5.39 -32.27
C THR A 184 16.56 4.19 -32.65
N THR A 185 17.66 3.98 -31.94
CA THR A 185 18.55 2.82 -32.24
C THR A 185 17.86 1.48 -32.00
N CYS A 186 16.97 1.39 -31.03
CA CYS A 186 16.20 0.16 -30.76
C CYS A 186 15.22 -0.15 -31.90
N LEU A 187 14.54 0.88 -32.40
CA LEU A 187 13.56 0.78 -33.48
C LEU A 187 14.26 0.55 -34.86
N ASP A 188 15.33 1.30 -35.14
CA ASP A 188 16.14 1.15 -36.37
C ASP A 188 16.76 -0.24 -36.50
N ALA A 189 17.09 -0.87 -35.35
CA ALA A 189 17.62 -2.24 -35.34
C ALA A 189 16.52 -3.33 -35.42
N ASP A 190 15.26 -2.95 -35.60
CA ASP A 190 14.09 -3.84 -35.67
C ASP A 190 13.98 -4.85 -34.52
N LEU A 191 14.43 -4.43 -33.32
CA LEU A 191 14.40 -5.30 -32.14
C LEU A 191 12.98 -5.66 -31.67
N PRO A 192 11.97 -4.78 -31.74
CA PRO A 192 10.60 -5.16 -31.39
C PRO A 192 10.03 -6.27 -32.28
N ALA A 193 10.26 -6.24 -33.62
CA ALA A 193 9.82 -7.32 -34.50
C ALA A 193 10.53 -8.64 -34.18
N ALA A 194 11.85 -8.59 -33.90
CA ALA A 194 12.60 -9.76 -33.44
C ALA A 194 12.07 -10.34 -32.12
N LEU A 195 11.72 -9.48 -31.15
CA LEU A 195 11.09 -9.90 -29.89
C LEU A 195 9.73 -10.55 -30.11
N LYS A 196 8.88 -9.99 -30.99
CA LYS A 196 7.56 -10.54 -31.33
C LYS A 196 7.67 -11.91 -32.00
N ALA A 197 8.61 -12.08 -32.94
CA ALA A 197 8.88 -13.36 -33.55
C ALA A 197 9.37 -14.40 -32.54
N LEU A 198 10.28 -14.02 -31.64
CA LEU A 198 10.81 -14.88 -30.58
C LEU A 198 9.72 -15.26 -29.58
N MET A 199 8.88 -14.33 -29.13
CA MET A 199 7.76 -14.58 -28.22
C MET A 199 6.83 -15.69 -28.73
N LEU A 200 6.55 -15.72 -30.03
CA LEU A 200 5.62 -16.68 -30.63
C LEU A 200 6.27 -18.04 -30.97
N SER A 201 7.60 -18.12 -31.05
CA SER A 201 8.32 -19.32 -31.50
C SER A 201 9.18 -20.02 -30.45
N ASP A 202 9.56 -19.33 -29.35
CA ASP A 202 10.49 -19.88 -28.37
C ASP A 202 9.86 -21.00 -27.53
N PRO A 203 10.56 -22.11 -27.31
CA PRO A 203 10.10 -23.19 -26.45
C PRO A 203 10.18 -22.83 -24.95
N ASP A 204 11.09 -21.93 -24.56
CA ASP A 204 11.30 -21.56 -23.16
C ASP A 204 10.29 -20.50 -22.70
N ALA A 205 9.54 -20.83 -21.65
CA ALA A 205 8.49 -19.97 -21.13
C ALA A 205 9.02 -18.63 -20.58
N GLN A 206 10.23 -18.61 -19.98
CA GLN A 206 10.78 -17.37 -19.42
C GLN A 206 11.27 -16.43 -20.54
N VAL A 207 11.76 -16.96 -21.65
CA VAL A 207 12.07 -16.17 -22.85
C VAL A 207 10.81 -15.51 -23.39
N VAL A 208 9.73 -16.30 -23.55
CA VAL A 208 8.41 -15.79 -24.00
C VAL A 208 7.91 -14.67 -23.09
N ALA A 209 7.97 -14.87 -21.77
CA ALA A 209 7.53 -13.87 -20.79
C ALA A 209 8.36 -12.58 -20.85
N ASN A 210 9.69 -12.70 -20.97
CA ASN A 210 10.57 -11.54 -21.07
C ASN A 210 10.36 -10.77 -22.38
N CYS A 211 10.12 -11.49 -23.49
CA CYS A 211 9.78 -10.85 -24.76
C CYS A 211 8.45 -10.08 -24.65
N LEU A 212 7.42 -10.71 -24.08
CA LEU A 212 6.12 -10.06 -23.85
C LEU A 212 6.27 -8.78 -23.02
N HIS A 213 6.97 -8.87 -21.89
CA HIS A 213 7.18 -7.71 -21.01
C HIS A 213 7.91 -6.58 -21.75
N SER A 214 9.00 -6.91 -22.46
CA SER A 214 9.79 -5.93 -23.19
C SER A 214 9.02 -5.28 -24.34
N LEU A 215 8.18 -6.04 -25.05
CA LEU A 215 7.31 -5.52 -26.09
C LEU A 215 6.25 -4.58 -25.54
N LEU A 216 5.57 -4.98 -24.46
CA LEU A 216 4.57 -4.13 -23.81
C LEU A 216 5.18 -2.82 -23.31
N GLU A 217 6.39 -2.87 -22.73
CA GLU A 217 7.10 -1.69 -22.26
C GLU A 217 7.47 -0.76 -23.43
N ILE A 218 8.11 -1.28 -24.47
CA ILE A 218 8.53 -0.49 -25.65
C ILE A 218 7.31 0.14 -26.31
N TRP A 219 6.30 -0.66 -26.66
CA TRP A 219 5.14 -0.17 -27.42
C TRP A 219 4.24 0.75 -26.59
N THR A 220 4.14 0.54 -25.26
CA THR A 220 3.36 1.44 -24.39
C THR A 220 4.00 2.84 -24.33
N LEU A 221 5.33 2.91 -24.31
CA LEU A 221 6.04 4.18 -24.31
C LEU A 221 5.99 4.85 -25.69
N GLU A 222 6.09 4.07 -26.76
CA GLU A 222 6.09 4.59 -28.13
C GLU A 222 4.69 4.99 -28.60
N ALA A 223 3.63 4.38 -28.10
CA ALA A 223 2.24 4.68 -28.47
C ALA A 223 1.82 6.13 -28.19
N ALA A 224 2.50 6.80 -27.27
CA ALA A 224 2.30 8.23 -27.03
C ALA A 224 2.78 9.10 -28.21
N ASN A 225 3.69 8.57 -29.06
CA ASN A 225 4.37 9.29 -30.13
C ASN A 225 4.00 8.81 -31.54
N SER A 226 3.46 7.60 -31.65
CA SER A 226 3.23 6.92 -32.95
C SER A 226 1.92 6.12 -32.98
N GLU A 227 1.08 6.39 -33.98
CA GLU A 227 -0.12 5.59 -34.23
C GLU A 227 0.20 4.14 -34.63
N GLU A 228 1.35 3.91 -35.25
CA GLU A 228 1.81 2.57 -35.61
C GLU A 228 2.10 1.73 -34.37
N ALA A 229 2.77 2.31 -33.37
CA ALA A 229 3.01 1.67 -32.08
C ALA A 229 1.71 1.35 -31.34
N ALA A 230 0.70 2.22 -31.41
CA ALA A 230 -0.61 1.95 -30.84
C ALA A 230 -1.28 0.72 -31.52
N ARG A 231 -1.18 0.59 -32.82
CA ARG A 231 -1.68 -0.59 -33.56
C ARG A 231 -0.91 -1.86 -33.19
N GLU A 232 0.41 -1.77 -33.01
CA GLU A 232 1.22 -2.91 -32.59
C GLU A 232 0.83 -3.41 -31.18
N ILE A 233 0.49 -2.52 -30.24
CA ILE A 233 -0.09 -2.91 -28.94
C ILE A 233 -1.41 -3.65 -29.14
N GLU A 234 -2.30 -3.16 -29.98
CA GLU A 234 -3.58 -3.83 -30.24
C GLU A 234 -3.37 -5.25 -30.79
N THR A 235 -2.33 -5.47 -31.58
CA THR A 235 -2.00 -6.82 -32.07
C THR A 235 -1.60 -7.77 -30.94
N LEU A 236 -0.99 -7.26 -29.85
CA LEU A 236 -0.66 -8.08 -28.68
C LEU A 236 -1.92 -8.47 -27.89
N TYR A 237 -2.97 -7.64 -27.91
CA TYR A 237 -4.27 -7.95 -27.29
C TYR A 237 -5.17 -8.80 -28.20
N SER A 238 -4.68 -9.26 -29.36
CA SER A 238 -5.47 -10.09 -30.25
C SER A 238 -5.73 -11.49 -29.69
N LYS A 239 -6.87 -12.08 -30.06
CA LYS A 239 -7.28 -13.43 -29.63
C LYS A 239 -6.17 -14.49 -29.81
N PRO A 240 -5.47 -14.60 -30.96
CA PRO A 240 -4.45 -15.62 -31.15
C PRO A 240 -3.30 -15.51 -30.12
N VAL A 241 -2.85 -14.29 -29.83
CA VAL A 241 -1.75 -14.05 -28.87
C VAL A 241 -2.21 -14.34 -27.45
N VAL A 242 -3.37 -13.81 -27.04
CA VAL A 242 -3.89 -13.99 -25.70
C VAL A 242 -4.13 -15.47 -25.40
N PHE A 243 -4.81 -16.20 -26.27
CA PHE A 243 -5.08 -17.63 -26.09
C PHE A 243 -3.79 -18.48 -26.12
N TYR A 244 -2.82 -18.13 -26.97
CA TYR A 244 -1.50 -18.77 -26.97
C TYR A 244 -0.81 -18.66 -25.62
N LEU A 245 -0.81 -17.47 -25.00
CA LEU A 245 -0.19 -17.23 -23.71
C LEU A 245 -0.99 -17.87 -22.56
N LEU A 246 -2.32 -17.78 -22.58
CA LEU A 246 -3.18 -18.39 -21.56
C LEU A 246 -3.07 -19.91 -21.54
N ASN A 247 -2.97 -20.56 -22.71
CA ASN A 247 -2.75 -22.02 -22.77
C ASN A 247 -1.41 -22.47 -22.17
N LYS A 248 -0.42 -21.58 -22.15
CA LYS A 248 0.89 -21.81 -21.53
C LYS A 248 0.99 -21.31 -20.09
N ILE A 249 -0.07 -20.76 -19.49
CA ILE A 249 -0.01 -20.04 -18.20
C ILE A 249 0.59 -20.88 -17.05
N LYS A 250 0.35 -22.19 -17.06
CA LYS A 250 0.84 -23.12 -16.03
C LYS A 250 2.37 -23.31 -16.06
N VAL A 251 3.02 -23.02 -17.18
CA VAL A 251 4.48 -23.18 -17.35
C VAL A 251 5.23 -21.91 -16.98
N PHE A 252 4.56 -20.78 -16.92
CA PHE A 252 5.15 -19.50 -16.56
C PHE A 252 5.47 -19.40 -15.06
N SER A 253 6.52 -18.66 -14.74
CA SER A 253 6.78 -18.22 -13.37
C SER A 253 5.63 -17.34 -12.86
N GLU A 254 5.48 -17.21 -11.54
CA GLU A 254 4.40 -16.41 -10.93
C GLU A 254 4.37 -14.97 -11.43
N TRP A 255 5.52 -14.33 -11.59
CA TRP A 255 5.64 -12.99 -12.17
C TRP A 255 5.15 -12.93 -13.62
N ALA A 256 5.55 -13.90 -14.42
CA ALA A 256 5.12 -14.00 -15.82
C ALA A 256 3.60 -14.26 -15.92
N GLN A 257 3.03 -15.08 -15.02
CA GLN A 257 1.59 -15.27 -14.95
C GLN A 257 0.86 -13.96 -14.69
N CYS A 258 1.34 -13.13 -13.76
CA CYS A 258 0.76 -11.81 -13.51
C CYS A 258 0.78 -10.90 -14.75
N HIS A 259 1.86 -10.91 -15.53
CA HIS A 259 1.94 -10.13 -16.78
C HIS A 259 0.98 -10.65 -17.85
N VAL A 260 0.87 -11.96 -18.00
CA VAL A 260 -0.09 -12.57 -18.96
C VAL A 260 -1.53 -12.29 -18.54
N LEU A 261 -1.84 -12.34 -17.23
CA LEU A 261 -3.16 -12.00 -16.71
C LEU A 261 -3.48 -10.51 -16.89
N GLU A 262 -2.50 -9.63 -16.70
CA GLU A 262 -2.68 -8.20 -16.99
C GLU A 262 -2.99 -7.95 -18.47
N LEU A 263 -2.30 -8.65 -19.37
CA LEU A 263 -2.61 -8.61 -20.80
C LEU A 263 -4.01 -9.14 -21.09
N ALA A 264 -4.39 -10.28 -20.50
CA ALA A 264 -5.71 -10.87 -20.66
C ALA A 264 -6.84 -9.96 -20.15
N SER A 265 -6.57 -9.15 -19.09
CA SER A 265 -7.55 -8.18 -18.59
C SER A 265 -7.87 -7.05 -19.55
N LYS A 266 -6.99 -6.78 -20.53
CA LYS A 266 -7.18 -5.75 -21.56
C LYS A 266 -7.73 -6.32 -22.88
N PHE A 267 -7.86 -7.64 -22.98
CA PHE A 267 -8.46 -8.30 -24.13
C PHE A 267 -9.95 -7.97 -24.23
N LEU A 268 -10.42 -7.67 -25.44
CA LEU A 268 -11.83 -7.42 -25.73
C LEU A 268 -12.42 -8.64 -26.46
N PRO A 269 -13.20 -9.49 -25.77
CA PRO A 269 -13.82 -10.65 -26.36
C PRO A 269 -14.84 -10.27 -27.43
N SER A 270 -14.96 -11.09 -28.48
CA SER A 270 -15.93 -10.90 -29.53
C SER A 270 -17.31 -11.44 -29.14
N ASP A 271 -17.36 -12.48 -28.32
CA ASP A 271 -18.58 -13.11 -27.82
C ASP A 271 -18.44 -13.59 -26.36
N ASN A 272 -19.58 -13.96 -25.77
CA ASN A 272 -19.64 -14.45 -24.39
C ASN A 272 -18.97 -15.83 -24.21
N ASN A 273 -18.85 -16.65 -25.28
CA ASN A 273 -18.23 -17.95 -25.19
C ASN A 273 -16.72 -17.80 -24.95
N GLU A 274 -16.09 -16.81 -25.60
CA GLU A 274 -14.67 -16.50 -25.36
C GLU A 274 -14.40 -16.10 -23.90
N ILE A 275 -15.33 -15.37 -23.27
CA ILE A 275 -15.24 -15.02 -21.85
C ILE A 275 -15.25 -16.28 -20.98
N PHE A 276 -16.21 -17.18 -21.22
CA PHE A 276 -16.32 -18.42 -20.44
C PHE A 276 -15.13 -19.36 -20.71
N ASP A 277 -14.60 -19.41 -21.93
CA ASP A 277 -13.39 -20.18 -22.26
C ASP A 277 -12.18 -19.67 -21.47
N ILE A 278 -11.97 -18.36 -21.42
CA ILE A 278 -10.89 -17.75 -20.63
C ILE A 278 -11.08 -18.04 -19.14
N MET A 279 -12.29 -17.88 -18.61
CA MET A 279 -12.58 -18.16 -17.21
C MET A 279 -12.31 -19.63 -16.85
N ASN A 280 -12.67 -20.57 -17.73
CA ASN A 280 -12.41 -21.99 -17.52
C ASN A 280 -10.91 -22.33 -17.55
N LEU A 281 -10.14 -21.68 -18.45
CA LEU A 281 -8.67 -21.84 -18.51
C LEU A 281 -7.98 -21.34 -17.22
N LEU A 282 -8.56 -20.33 -16.59
CA LEU A 282 -7.99 -19.65 -15.43
C LEU A 282 -8.53 -20.14 -14.09
N GLU A 283 -9.55 -21.02 -14.06
CA GLU A 283 -10.20 -21.47 -12.81
C GLU A 283 -9.19 -21.99 -11.78
N ASP A 284 -8.23 -22.81 -12.20
CA ASP A 284 -7.18 -23.34 -11.32
C ASP A 284 -6.30 -22.25 -10.69
N ARG A 285 -6.25 -21.06 -11.30
CA ARG A 285 -5.43 -19.93 -10.80
C ARG A 285 -6.05 -19.24 -9.60
N LEU A 286 -7.36 -19.37 -9.39
CA LEU A 286 -8.04 -18.89 -8.19
C LEU A 286 -7.57 -19.60 -6.91
N GLN A 287 -7.00 -20.79 -7.03
CA GLN A 287 -6.46 -21.57 -5.90
C GLN A 287 -4.93 -21.56 -5.88
N HIS A 288 -4.30 -20.62 -6.55
CA HIS A 288 -2.84 -20.53 -6.61
C HIS A 288 -2.26 -20.11 -5.26
N ALA A 289 -1.09 -20.66 -4.90
CA ALA A 289 -0.41 -20.34 -3.64
C ALA A 289 0.01 -18.85 -3.53
N ASN A 290 0.32 -18.23 -4.66
CA ASN A 290 0.71 -16.82 -4.70
C ASN A 290 -0.52 -15.91 -4.84
N GLY A 291 -0.78 -15.07 -3.83
CA GLY A 291 -1.92 -14.16 -3.80
C GLY A 291 -1.96 -13.13 -4.95
N ALA A 292 -0.81 -12.75 -5.51
CA ALA A 292 -0.76 -11.83 -6.66
C ALA A 292 -1.38 -12.47 -7.92
N VAL A 293 -1.12 -13.77 -8.15
CA VAL A 293 -1.71 -14.52 -9.25
C VAL A 293 -3.23 -14.63 -9.07
N VAL A 294 -3.67 -14.93 -7.84
CA VAL A 294 -5.12 -15.00 -7.52
C VAL A 294 -5.79 -13.66 -7.77
N LEU A 295 -5.25 -12.55 -7.25
CA LEU A 295 -5.81 -11.22 -7.43
C LEU A 295 -5.82 -10.78 -8.90
N ALA A 296 -4.75 -11.10 -9.66
CA ALA A 296 -4.70 -10.83 -11.09
C ALA A 296 -5.76 -11.63 -11.85
N THR A 297 -6.00 -12.89 -11.47
CA THR A 297 -7.06 -13.72 -12.06
C THR A 297 -8.45 -13.17 -11.76
N ILE A 298 -8.69 -12.75 -10.52
CA ILE A 298 -9.94 -12.11 -10.11
C ILE A 298 -10.18 -10.82 -10.91
N LYS A 299 -9.13 -10.01 -11.11
CA LYS A 299 -9.20 -8.82 -11.96
C LYS A 299 -9.65 -9.16 -13.39
N VAL A 300 -9.10 -10.22 -13.99
CA VAL A 300 -9.54 -10.69 -15.31
C VAL A 300 -11.02 -11.08 -15.31
N PHE A 301 -11.46 -11.88 -14.34
CA PHE A 301 -12.86 -12.30 -14.23
C PHE A 301 -13.80 -11.12 -14.12
N LEU A 302 -13.53 -10.18 -13.21
CA LEU A 302 -14.36 -9.01 -13.00
C LEU A 302 -14.37 -8.07 -14.22
N HIS A 303 -13.23 -7.92 -14.91
CA HIS A 303 -13.12 -7.03 -16.06
C HIS A 303 -13.87 -7.60 -17.27
N LEU A 304 -13.69 -8.88 -17.57
CA LEU A 304 -14.34 -9.54 -18.70
C LEU A 304 -15.86 -9.64 -18.52
N THR A 305 -16.35 -9.75 -17.28
CA THR A 305 -17.79 -9.88 -17.00
C THR A 305 -18.46 -8.55 -16.63
N MET A 306 -17.77 -7.42 -16.73
CA MET A 306 -18.28 -6.11 -16.27
C MET A 306 -19.61 -5.72 -16.91
N SER A 307 -19.85 -6.07 -18.16
CA SER A 307 -21.09 -5.81 -18.90
C SER A 307 -22.19 -6.85 -18.69
N MET A 308 -21.88 -7.98 -18.05
CA MET A 308 -22.77 -9.16 -17.93
C MET A 308 -23.41 -9.20 -16.54
N THR A 309 -24.41 -8.36 -16.28
CA THR A 309 -25.05 -8.21 -14.97
C THR A 309 -25.69 -9.50 -14.44
N ASP A 310 -26.17 -10.37 -15.32
CA ASP A 310 -26.78 -11.66 -15.01
C ASP A 310 -25.77 -12.71 -14.50
N VAL A 311 -24.49 -12.53 -14.79
CA VAL A 311 -23.42 -13.45 -14.40
C VAL A 311 -22.67 -12.96 -13.15
N HIS A 312 -22.80 -11.69 -12.77
CA HIS A 312 -22.04 -11.08 -11.67
C HIS A 312 -22.16 -11.87 -10.36
N GLN A 313 -23.37 -12.29 -9.98
CA GLN A 313 -23.59 -13.04 -8.76
C GLN A 313 -22.78 -14.34 -8.73
N GLN A 314 -22.77 -15.09 -9.83
CA GLN A 314 -22.02 -16.33 -9.94
C GLN A 314 -20.52 -16.10 -9.89
N VAL A 315 -20.03 -15.02 -10.51
CA VAL A 315 -18.60 -14.64 -10.46
C VAL A 315 -18.21 -14.28 -9.04
N TYR A 316 -19.00 -13.48 -8.34
CA TYR A 316 -18.73 -13.09 -6.95
C TYR A 316 -18.70 -14.29 -6.02
N GLU A 317 -19.59 -15.25 -6.19
CA GLU A 317 -19.60 -16.51 -5.42
C GLU A 317 -18.33 -17.33 -5.64
N ARG A 318 -17.81 -17.40 -6.88
CA ARG A 318 -16.57 -18.11 -7.20
C ARG A 318 -15.33 -17.47 -6.59
N ILE A 319 -15.25 -16.13 -6.61
CA ILE A 319 -14.07 -15.41 -6.13
C ILE A 319 -14.07 -15.20 -4.60
N LYS A 320 -15.21 -15.33 -3.94
CA LYS A 320 -15.38 -15.11 -2.50
C LYS A 320 -14.46 -15.97 -1.66
N ALA A 321 -14.50 -17.29 -1.82
CA ALA A 321 -13.73 -18.23 -1.01
C ALA A 321 -12.21 -18.05 -1.17
N PRO A 322 -11.64 -17.90 -2.39
CA PRO A 322 -10.24 -17.54 -2.60
C PRO A 322 -9.82 -16.27 -1.87
N LEU A 323 -10.63 -15.20 -1.95
CA LEU A 323 -10.32 -13.93 -1.29
C LEU A 323 -10.30 -14.05 0.24
N LEU A 324 -11.32 -14.71 0.83
CA LEU A 324 -11.38 -14.92 2.28
C LEU A 324 -10.20 -15.76 2.78
N THR A 325 -9.76 -16.75 2.01
CA THR A 325 -8.57 -17.55 2.33
C THR A 325 -7.31 -16.69 2.36
N LEU A 326 -7.14 -15.79 1.41
CA LEU A 326 -5.98 -14.89 1.34
C LEU A 326 -5.94 -13.87 2.49
N VAL A 327 -7.08 -13.44 3.01
CA VAL A 327 -7.13 -12.55 4.19
C VAL A 327 -6.52 -13.22 5.42
N GLY A 328 -6.78 -14.53 5.61
CA GLY A 328 -6.33 -15.26 6.79
C GLY A 328 -4.89 -15.80 6.70
N ALA A 329 -4.33 -15.95 5.51
CA ALA A 329 -3.08 -16.69 5.27
C ALA A 329 -1.86 -15.81 4.95
N GLY A 330 -2.06 -14.51 4.70
CA GLY A 330 -1.03 -13.62 4.18
C GLY A 330 -0.30 -12.77 5.22
N SER A 331 0.71 -12.02 4.76
CA SER A 331 1.29 -10.93 5.54
C SER A 331 0.25 -9.81 5.74
N PRO A 332 0.42 -8.92 6.73
CA PRO A 332 -0.50 -7.80 6.94
C PRO A 332 -0.71 -6.92 5.69
N GLU A 333 0.35 -6.73 4.88
CA GLU A 333 0.30 -5.96 3.63
C GLU A 333 -0.53 -6.69 2.57
N GLN A 334 -0.37 -8.00 2.46
CA GLN A 334 -1.18 -8.83 1.56
C GLN A 334 -2.65 -8.82 2.00
N SER A 335 -2.91 -9.04 3.29
CA SER A 335 -4.27 -8.98 3.85
C SER A 335 -4.92 -7.64 3.60
N TYR A 336 -4.20 -6.54 3.78
CA TYR A 336 -4.70 -5.19 3.46
C TYR A 336 -5.06 -5.04 1.99
N SER A 337 -4.19 -5.48 1.08
CA SER A 337 -4.46 -5.41 -0.37
C SER A 337 -5.71 -6.20 -0.75
N VAL A 338 -5.86 -7.42 -0.21
CA VAL A 338 -7.04 -8.27 -0.45
C VAL A 338 -8.30 -7.65 0.14
N LEU A 339 -8.22 -7.09 1.37
CA LEU A 339 -9.35 -6.43 2.02
C LEU A 339 -9.82 -5.19 1.24
N CYS A 340 -8.91 -4.44 0.61
CA CYS A 340 -9.29 -3.34 -0.28
C CYS A 340 -10.15 -3.81 -1.47
N HIS A 341 -9.79 -4.95 -2.07
CA HIS A 341 -10.62 -5.55 -3.14
C HIS A 341 -11.95 -6.08 -2.61
N LEU A 342 -11.94 -6.76 -1.46
CA LEU A 342 -13.15 -7.24 -0.81
C LEU A 342 -14.08 -6.09 -0.42
N HIS A 343 -13.55 -4.97 0.06
CA HIS A 343 -14.36 -3.80 0.41
C HIS A 343 -15.17 -3.30 -0.80
N LEU A 344 -14.55 -3.23 -1.98
CA LEU A 344 -15.27 -2.85 -3.21
C LEU A 344 -16.38 -3.87 -3.58
N LEU A 345 -16.15 -5.16 -3.37
CA LEU A 345 -17.15 -6.20 -3.61
C LEU A 345 -18.28 -6.16 -2.58
N VAL A 346 -17.95 -5.96 -1.31
CA VAL A 346 -18.94 -5.81 -0.23
C VAL A 346 -19.84 -4.60 -0.47
N MET A 347 -19.29 -3.47 -0.93
CA MET A 347 -20.09 -2.29 -1.28
C MET A 347 -21.06 -2.54 -2.45
N ARG A 348 -20.76 -3.49 -3.34
CA ARG A 348 -21.62 -3.86 -4.47
C ARG A 348 -22.62 -4.96 -4.13
N ALA A 349 -22.22 -5.94 -3.34
CA ALA A 349 -23.01 -7.13 -3.01
C ALA A 349 -22.86 -7.51 -1.52
N PRO A 350 -23.33 -6.67 -0.58
CA PRO A 350 -23.14 -6.90 0.86
C PRO A 350 -23.77 -8.22 1.32
N MET A 351 -24.92 -8.59 0.76
CA MET A 351 -25.66 -9.82 1.13
C MET A 351 -24.85 -11.10 0.91
N LEU A 352 -23.92 -11.09 -0.05
CA LEU A 352 -23.06 -12.24 -0.33
C LEU A 352 -22.13 -12.57 0.85
N PHE A 353 -21.70 -11.56 1.60
CA PHE A 353 -20.73 -11.66 2.68
C PHE A 353 -21.36 -11.69 4.08
N CYS A 354 -22.67 -11.55 4.17
CA CYS A 354 -23.39 -11.49 5.45
C CYS A 354 -23.23 -12.75 6.33
N THR A 355 -22.97 -13.90 5.74
CA THR A 355 -22.73 -15.17 6.45
C THR A 355 -21.31 -15.31 6.98
N ASP A 356 -20.37 -14.58 6.39
CA ASP A 356 -18.94 -14.71 6.67
C ASP A 356 -18.38 -13.55 7.47
N TYR A 357 -19.25 -12.77 8.12
CA TYR A 357 -18.88 -11.58 8.90
C TYR A 357 -17.77 -11.85 9.94
N LYS A 358 -17.71 -13.06 10.52
CA LYS A 358 -16.66 -13.47 11.48
C LYS A 358 -15.26 -13.47 10.88
N SER A 359 -15.14 -13.60 9.56
CA SER A 359 -13.85 -13.51 8.86
C SER A 359 -13.26 -12.09 8.88
N PHE A 360 -14.09 -11.09 9.15
CA PHE A 360 -13.68 -9.68 9.24
C PHE A 360 -13.48 -9.19 10.69
N TYR A 361 -13.54 -10.08 11.69
CA TYR A 361 -13.21 -9.72 13.05
C TYR A 361 -11.73 -9.33 13.16
N CYS A 362 -11.45 -8.30 13.96
CA CYS A 362 -10.10 -7.81 14.15
C CYS A 362 -9.29 -8.79 15.03
N GLN A 363 -8.13 -9.21 14.54
CA GLN A 363 -7.20 -9.99 15.34
C GLN A 363 -6.29 -9.05 16.16
N PHE A 364 -5.78 -9.55 17.27
CA PHE A 364 -4.85 -8.76 18.11
C PHE A 364 -3.60 -8.35 17.31
N SER A 365 -3.09 -9.25 16.48
CA SER A 365 -1.90 -9.04 15.63
C SER A 365 -2.11 -8.11 14.44
N ASP A 366 -3.36 -7.78 14.10
CA ASP A 366 -3.65 -6.92 12.95
C ASP A 366 -3.12 -5.49 13.19
N PRO A 367 -2.42 -4.88 12.23
CA PRO A 367 -2.09 -3.45 12.27
C PRO A 367 -3.34 -2.56 12.25
N SER A 368 -3.24 -1.33 12.75
CA SER A 368 -4.37 -0.39 12.84
C SER A 368 -5.04 -0.12 11.49
N TYR A 369 -4.29 -0.07 10.39
CA TYR A 369 -4.85 0.14 9.04
C TYR A 369 -5.68 -1.05 8.54
N VAL A 370 -5.31 -2.30 8.91
CA VAL A 370 -6.10 -3.51 8.62
C VAL A 370 -7.38 -3.52 9.46
N LYS A 371 -7.26 -3.24 10.77
CA LYS A 371 -8.41 -3.16 11.69
C LYS A 371 -9.44 -2.15 11.20
N LYS A 372 -8.99 -0.96 10.82
CA LYS A 372 -9.90 0.08 10.31
C LYS A 372 -10.72 -0.40 9.11
N LEU A 373 -10.08 -1.05 8.13
CA LEU A 373 -10.77 -1.56 6.95
C LEU A 373 -11.75 -2.69 7.28
N LYS A 374 -11.37 -3.57 8.22
CA LYS A 374 -12.28 -4.62 8.73
C LYS A 374 -13.52 -4.02 9.42
N LEU A 375 -13.36 -2.95 10.21
CA LEU A 375 -14.48 -2.24 10.84
C LEU A 375 -15.44 -1.64 9.79
N GLU A 376 -14.91 -1.04 8.73
CA GLU A 376 -15.70 -0.52 7.62
C GLU A 376 -16.48 -1.63 6.92
N MET A 377 -15.87 -2.80 6.72
CA MET A 377 -16.54 -3.97 6.13
C MET A 377 -17.64 -4.52 7.03
N LEU A 378 -17.39 -4.69 8.34
CA LEU A 378 -18.40 -5.11 9.31
C LEU A 378 -19.61 -4.18 9.30
N THR A 379 -19.36 -2.87 9.18
CA THR A 379 -20.43 -1.88 9.07
C THR A 379 -21.28 -2.06 7.80
N ALA A 380 -20.62 -2.39 6.68
CA ALA A 380 -21.30 -2.53 5.39
C ALA A 380 -22.11 -3.84 5.25
N ILE A 381 -21.69 -4.93 5.93
CA ILE A 381 -22.37 -6.24 5.86
C ILE A 381 -23.40 -6.45 6.97
N ALA A 382 -23.52 -5.51 7.91
CA ALA A 382 -24.49 -5.60 9.00
C ALA A 382 -25.92 -5.62 8.46
N ASN A 383 -26.71 -6.61 8.87
CA ASN A 383 -28.12 -6.78 8.54
C ASN A 383 -28.90 -7.31 9.75
N GLU A 384 -30.22 -7.44 9.63
CA GLU A 384 -31.09 -7.86 10.73
C GLU A 384 -30.65 -9.18 11.39
N SER A 385 -30.03 -10.10 10.66
CA SER A 385 -29.65 -11.43 11.18
C SER A 385 -28.33 -11.45 11.94
N ASN A 386 -27.38 -10.55 11.64
CA ASN A 386 -26.03 -10.57 12.18
C ASN A 386 -25.66 -9.32 13.01
N THR A 387 -26.51 -8.29 13.01
CA THR A 387 -26.27 -7.01 13.69
C THR A 387 -25.94 -7.19 15.16
N TYR A 388 -26.66 -8.03 15.87
CA TYR A 388 -26.43 -8.23 17.31
C TYR A 388 -25.01 -8.74 17.59
N GLU A 389 -24.54 -9.76 16.85
CA GLU A 389 -23.20 -10.32 17.04
C GLU A 389 -22.11 -9.32 16.62
N ILE A 390 -22.30 -8.62 15.51
CA ILE A 390 -21.36 -7.58 15.03
C ILE A 390 -21.25 -6.45 16.03
N VAL A 391 -22.36 -5.93 16.53
CA VAL A 391 -22.36 -4.84 17.52
C VAL A 391 -21.72 -5.27 18.83
N THR A 392 -21.97 -6.50 19.30
CA THR A 392 -21.33 -7.03 20.51
C THR A 392 -19.80 -7.03 20.34
N GLU A 393 -19.28 -7.51 19.22
CA GLU A 393 -17.86 -7.52 18.91
C GLU A 393 -17.26 -6.10 18.81
N LEU A 394 -17.97 -5.19 18.14
CA LEU A 394 -17.56 -3.79 18.02
C LEU A 394 -17.50 -3.09 19.39
N CYS A 395 -18.40 -3.44 20.31
CA CYS A 395 -18.38 -2.92 21.68
C CYS A 395 -17.14 -3.36 22.47
N GLU A 396 -16.66 -4.59 22.24
CA GLU A 396 -15.39 -5.04 22.83
C GLU A 396 -14.20 -4.21 22.31
N TYR A 397 -14.21 -3.85 21.01
CA TYR A 397 -13.16 -2.99 20.43
C TYR A 397 -13.18 -1.56 20.95
N ALA A 398 -14.32 -1.04 21.41
CA ALA A 398 -14.42 0.28 22.03
C ALA A 398 -13.58 0.39 23.31
N GLY A 399 -13.33 -0.74 23.97
CA GLY A 399 -12.42 -0.83 25.13
C GLY A 399 -10.93 -0.90 24.78
N ASN A 400 -10.53 -0.95 23.50
CA ASN A 400 -9.17 -1.16 23.04
C ASN A 400 -8.21 -0.05 23.52
N VAL A 401 -6.93 -0.43 23.70
CA VAL A 401 -5.85 0.50 24.05
C VAL A 401 -5.51 1.45 22.89
N ASP A 402 -5.72 1.01 21.65
CA ASP A 402 -5.55 1.83 20.44
C ASP A 402 -6.75 2.78 20.29
N VAL A 403 -6.59 4.02 20.73
CA VAL A 403 -7.64 5.04 20.72
C VAL A 403 -8.27 5.27 19.33
N PRO A 404 -7.52 5.39 18.23
CA PRO A 404 -8.08 5.46 16.88
C PRO A 404 -9.03 4.31 16.55
N ILE A 405 -8.71 3.07 16.94
CA ILE A 405 -9.55 1.89 16.67
C ILE A 405 -10.79 1.90 17.57
N ALA A 406 -10.63 2.25 18.84
CA ALA A 406 -11.75 2.39 19.74
C ALA A 406 -12.78 3.41 19.23
N ARG A 407 -12.33 4.56 18.76
CA ARG A 407 -13.20 5.59 18.15
C ARG A 407 -13.90 5.08 16.90
N GLU A 408 -13.15 4.42 16.00
CA GLU A 408 -13.72 3.92 14.75
C GLU A 408 -14.75 2.81 15.01
N SER A 409 -14.54 1.95 16.03
CA SER A 409 -15.52 0.94 16.42
C SER A 409 -16.80 1.56 16.96
N ILE A 410 -16.73 2.61 17.77
CA ILE A 410 -17.91 3.35 18.26
C ILE A 410 -18.65 3.96 17.07
N ARG A 411 -17.95 4.61 16.13
CA ARG A 411 -18.54 5.15 14.91
C ARG A 411 -19.23 4.08 14.07
N ALA A 412 -18.63 2.88 13.97
CA ALA A 412 -19.22 1.74 13.27
C ALA A 412 -20.54 1.31 13.90
N VAL A 413 -20.59 1.21 15.25
CA VAL A 413 -21.84 0.93 15.97
C VAL A 413 -22.92 1.96 15.66
N GLY A 414 -22.56 3.26 15.69
CA GLY A 414 -23.49 4.34 15.35
C GLY A 414 -24.00 4.28 13.92
N LYS A 415 -23.11 4.01 12.93
CA LYS A 415 -23.52 3.85 11.53
C LYS A 415 -24.48 2.69 11.35
N ILE A 416 -24.23 1.55 12.02
CA ILE A 416 -25.14 0.39 12.01
C ILE A 416 -26.50 0.77 12.61
N ALA A 417 -26.51 1.45 13.76
CA ALA A 417 -27.74 1.91 14.40
C ALA A 417 -28.58 2.84 13.51
N LEU A 418 -27.91 3.72 12.75
CA LEU A 418 -28.58 4.60 11.79
C LEU A 418 -29.16 3.86 10.56
N GLN A 419 -28.73 2.64 10.28
CA GLN A 419 -29.20 1.85 9.13
C GLN A 419 -30.34 0.88 9.49
N GLN A 420 -30.46 0.47 10.76
CA GLN A 420 -31.43 -0.53 11.23
C GLN A 420 -32.75 0.08 11.65
N TYR A 421 -33.83 -0.73 11.59
CA TYR A 421 -35.14 -0.33 12.07
C TYR A 421 -35.33 -0.58 13.57
N ASP A 422 -34.78 -1.66 14.10
CA ASP A 422 -34.77 -1.96 15.53
C ASP A 422 -33.39 -1.64 16.14
N VAL A 423 -33.37 -0.55 16.87
CA VAL A 423 -32.11 -0.01 17.48
C VAL A 423 -32.06 -0.17 18.99
N ASN A 424 -33.08 -0.80 19.63
CA ASN A 424 -33.21 -0.88 21.08
C ASN A 424 -31.94 -1.37 21.76
N ALA A 425 -31.45 -2.56 21.39
CA ALA A 425 -30.27 -3.15 21.98
C ALA A 425 -28.97 -2.33 21.69
N ILE A 426 -28.96 -1.57 20.58
CA ILE A 426 -27.82 -0.73 20.21
C ILE A 426 -27.79 0.55 21.04
N VAL A 427 -28.97 1.16 21.29
CA VAL A 427 -29.08 2.34 22.15
C VAL A 427 -28.60 2.00 23.56
N ASP A 428 -29.03 0.89 24.13
CA ASP A 428 -28.55 0.45 25.46
C ASP A 428 -27.01 0.32 25.50
N ARG A 429 -26.39 -0.20 24.46
CA ARG A 429 -24.94 -0.30 24.38
C ARG A 429 -24.25 1.06 24.26
N LEU A 430 -24.83 1.99 23.48
CA LEU A 430 -24.31 3.35 23.37
C LEU A 430 -24.43 4.10 24.71
N LEU A 431 -25.51 3.90 25.45
CA LEU A 431 -25.64 4.48 26.78
C LEU A 431 -24.63 3.91 27.77
N GLN A 432 -24.30 2.61 27.70
CA GLN A 432 -23.22 2.01 28.49
C GLN A 432 -21.85 2.63 28.17
N PHE A 433 -21.59 3.06 26.93
CA PHE A 433 -20.34 3.78 26.61
C PHE A 433 -20.24 5.14 27.28
N LEU A 434 -21.36 5.82 27.51
CA LEU A 434 -21.35 7.09 28.25
C LEU A 434 -21.00 6.91 29.73
N GLU A 435 -21.20 5.72 30.29
CA GLU A 435 -20.82 5.37 31.67
C GLU A 435 -19.31 4.99 31.78
N MET A 436 -18.63 4.78 30.64
CA MET A 436 -17.19 4.52 30.62
C MET A 436 -16.44 5.83 30.89
N ASP A 437 -15.65 5.89 31.96
CA ASP A 437 -14.85 7.07 32.34
C ASP A 437 -13.63 7.26 31.40
N LYS A 438 -13.92 7.49 30.11
CA LYS A 438 -12.91 7.74 29.05
C LYS A 438 -13.40 8.87 28.15
N ASP A 439 -12.76 10.02 28.22
CA ASP A 439 -13.15 11.23 27.48
C ASP A 439 -13.42 11.00 26.00
N TYR A 440 -12.51 10.31 25.29
CA TYR A 440 -12.67 10.06 23.85
C TYR A 440 -13.86 9.13 23.52
N VAL A 441 -14.20 8.18 24.41
CA VAL A 441 -15.37 7.31 24.25
C VAL A 441 -16.65 8.12 24.43
N THR A 442 -16.71 8.91 25.49
CA THR A 442 -17.83 9.79 25.81
C THR A 442 -18.07 10.79 24.68
N ALA A 443 -17.01 11.45 24.19
CA ALA A 443 -17.11 12.43 23.11
C ALA A 443 -17.67 11.83 21.80
N GLU A 444 -17.14 10.69 21.33
CA GLU A 444 -17.63 10.00 20.12
C GLU A 444 -19.06 9.50 20.32
N THR A 445 -19.38 8.98 21.50
CA THR A 445 -20.73 8.49 21.79
C THR A 445 -21.76 9.60 21.81
N LEU A 446 -21.44 10.78 22.39
CA LEU A 446 -22.34 11.93 22.37
C LEU A 446 -22.67 12.40 20.94
N VAL A 447 -21.69 12.39 20.04
CA VAL A 447 -21.93 12.71 18.63
C VAL A 447 -22.93 11.72 18.01
N LEU A 448 -22.77 10.43 18.30
CA LEU A 448 -23.67 9.39 17.78
C LEU A 448 -25.08 9.45 18.39
N VAL A 449 -25.17 9.66 19.69
CA VAL A 449 -26.46 9.82 20.39
C VAL A 449 -27.22 11.02 19.82
N LYS A 450 -26.53 12.14 19.58
CA LYS A 450 -27.12 13.30 18.89
C LYS A 450 -27.69 12.93 17.52
N ASP A 451 -26.92 12.20 16.68
CA ASP A 451 -27.37 11.80 15.34
C ASP A 451 -28.52 10.78 15.40
N LEU A 452 -28.51 9.89 16.39
CA LEU A 452 -29.62 8.96 16.65
C LEU A 452 -30.90 9.69 17.06
N LEU A 453 -30.80 10.65 17.97
CA LEU A 453 -31.95 11.43 18.43
C LEU A 453 -32.57 12.28 17.30
N ARG A 454 -31.75 12.76 16.37
CA ARG A 454 -32.25 13.46 15.16
C ARG A 454 -33.04 12.53 14.26
N LYS A 455 -32.69 11.24 14.17
CA LYS A 455 -33.36 10.27 13.33
C LYS A 455 -34.52 9.56 14.06
N TYR A 456 -34.36 9.28 15.35
CA TYR A 456 -35.27 8.51 16.19
C TYR A 456 -35.62 9.26 17.48
N PRO A 457 -36.49 10.30 17.41
CA PRO A 457 -36.83 11.13 18.59
C PRO A 457 -37.50 10.34 19.74
N GLN A 458 -38.06 9.17 19.47
CA GLN A 458 -38.71 8.32 20.50
C GLN A 458 -37.76 7.88 21.61
N TRP A 459 -36.43 7.89 21.38
CA TRP A 459 -35.39 7.51 22.35
C TRP A 459 -34.94 8.68 23.22
N SER A 460 -35.56 9.87 23.06
CA SER A 460 -35.12 11.07 23.78
C SER A 460 -35.15 10.87 25.29
N HIS A 461 -36.17 10.26 25.85
CA HIS A 461 -36.32 10.09 27.30
C HIS A 461 -35.15 9.31 27.92
N ASP A 462 -34.80 8.15 27.34
CA ASP A 462 -33.74 7.28 27.88
C ASP A 462 -32.35 7.89 27.66
N CYS A 463 -32.11 8.46 26.48
CA CYS A 463 -30.83 9.10 26.19
C CYS A 463 -30.58 10.36 27.03
N ILE A 464 -31.60 11.19 27.22
CA ILE A 464 -31.48 12.45 27.97
C ILE A 464 -31.25 12.17 29.46
N ALA A 465 -31.87 11.14 30.03
CA ALA A 465 -31.64 10.76 31.42
C ALA A 465 -30.17 10.43 31.71
N VAL A 466 -29.47 9.81 30.75
CA VAL A 466 -28.03 9.49 30.90
C VAL A 466 -27.17 10.69 30.55
N VAL A 467 -27.46 11.40 29.47
CA VAL A 467 -26.70 12.57 29.00
C VAL A 467 -26.72 13.71 30.04
N GLY A 468 -27.84 13.90 30.72
CA GLY A 468 -27.98 14.92 31.78
C GLY A 468 -27.03 14.76 32.97
N ASN A 469 -26.53 13.56 33.19
CA ASN A 469 -25.58 13.27 34.28
C ASN A 469 -24.12 13.51 33.87
N ILE A 470 -23.84 13.83 32.59
CA ILE A 470 -22.47 14.01 32.10
C ILE A 470 -22.01 15.44 32.39
N SER A 471 -20.89 15.56 33.11
CA SER A 471 -20.26 16.87 33.32
C SER A 471 -19.60 17.38 32.04
N SER A 472 -19.97 18.60 31.63
CA SER A 472 -19.38 19.28 30.49
C SER A 472 -17.86 19.53 30.64
N GLN A 473 -17.37 19.61 31.87
CA GLN A 473 -15.96 19.84 32.19
C GLN A 473 -15.08 18.60 31.87
N ASN A 474 -15.64 17.40 31.89
CA ASN A 474 -14.92 16.16 31.60
C ASN A 474 -14.73 15.92 30.09
N ILE A 475 -15.39 16.70 29.22
CA ILE A 475 -15.33 16.53 27.78
C ILE A 475 -14.32 17.53 27.20
N GLN A 476 -13.15 17.04 26.77
CA GLN A 476 -12.12 17.89 26.16
C GLN A 476 -12.34 18.09 24.66
N GLU A 477 -13.01 17.16 23.99
CA GLU A 477 -13.17 17.19 22.54
C GLU A 477 -14.26 18.14 22.06
N PRO A 478 -13.94 19.06 21.12
CA PRO A 478 -14.89 20.06 20.64
C PRO A 478 -16.18 19.48 20.04
N LYS A 479 -16.05 18.37 19.27
CA LYS A 479 -17.21 17.70 18.65
C LYS A 479 -18.16 17.10 19.69
N GLY A 480 -17.61 16.52 20.76
CA GLY A 480 -18.38 15.99 21.87
C GLY A 480 -19.08 17.11 22.63
N LYS A 481 -18.39 18.22 22.94
CA LYS A 481 -18.98 19.42 23.54
C LYS A 481 -20.11 19.99 22.69
N ALA A 482 -19.88 20.18 21.40
CA ALA A 482 -20.89 20.68 20.46
C ALA A 482 -22.14 19.77 20.39
N ALA A 483 -21.94 18.44 20.42
CA ALA A 483 -23.04 17.50 20.44
C ALA A 483 -23.84 17.57 21.76
N LEU A 484 -23.16 17.71 22.91
CA LEU A 484 -23.81 17.90 24.21
C LEU A 484 -24.61 19.20 24.23
N ILE A 485 -24.04 20.31 23.77
CA ILE A 485 -24.73 21.62 23.70
C ILE A 485 -25.98 21.51 22.84
N TRP A 486 -25.90 20.81 21.71
CA TRP A 486 -27.06 20.60 20.86
C TRP A 486 -28.18 19.86 21.60
N MET A 487 -27.87 18.75 22.32
CA MET A 487 -28.84 17.98 23.08
C MET A 487 -29.44 18.79 24.24
N LEU A 488 -28.60 19.54 24.99
CA LEU A 488 -29.05 20.42 26.07
C LEU A 488 -30.03 21.49 25.59
N GLY A 489 -29.79 22.01 24.39
CA GLY A 489 -30.67 23.03 23.81
C GLY A 489 -31.98 22.46 23.29
N GLU A 490 -31.93 21.39 22.49
CA GLU A 490 -33.11 20.80 21.86
C GLU A 490 -34.09 20.20 22.89
N TYR A 491 -33.54 19.59 23.95
CA TYR A 491 -34.32 18.92 25.01
C TYR A 491 -34.28 19.68 26.36
N SER A 492 -34.08 20.99 26.32
CA SER A 492 -33.99 21.83 27.52
C SER A 492 -35.23 21.78 28.43
N GLN A 493 -36.40 21.42 27.90
CA GLN A 493 -37.64 21.29 28.66
C GLN A 493 -37.64 20.06 29.58
N ASP A 494 -36.92 19.00 29.17
CA ASP A 494 -36.86 17.72 29.88
C ASP A 494 -35.60 17.64 30.81
N MET A 495 -34.70 18.61 30.73
CA MET A 495 -33.44 18.65 31.51
C MET A 495 -33.41 19.87 32.45
N HIS A 496 -33.67 19.66 33.71
CA HIS A 496 -33.71 20.74 34.70
C HIS A 496 -32.36 21.49 34.85
N ASP A 497 -31.25 20.80 34.70
CA ASP A 497 -29.91 21.36 34.84
C ASP A 497 -29.32 21.99 33.58
N ALA A 498 -30.00 21.85 32.42
CA ALA A 498 -29.53 22.38 31.13
C ALA A 498 -29.20 23.88 31.17
N PRO A 499 -30.01 24.78 31.79
CA PRO A 499 -29.70 26.21 31.87
C PRO A 499 -28.37 26.49 32.59
N TYR A 500 -28.12 25.79 33.69
CA TYR A 500 -26.92 25.99 34.53
C TYR A 500 -25.65 25.48 33.84
N ILE A 501 -25.76 24.37 33.11
CA ILE A 501 -24.65 23.82 32.31
C ILE A 501 -24.30 24.78 31.16
N LEU A 502 -25.30 25.32 30.47
CA LEU A 502 -25.10 26.31 29.41
C LEU A 502 -24.51 27.62 29.96
N GLU A 503 -24.94 28.07 31.14
CA GLU A 503 -24.37 29.24 31.81
C GLU A 503 -22.89 29.06 32.09
N SER A 504 -22.50 27.94 32.68
CA SER A 504 -21.10 27.57 32.92
C SER A 504 -20.24 27.55 31.64
N LEU A 505 -20.80 27.09 30.52
CA LEU A 505 -20.10 27.08 29.22
C LEU A 505 -19.94 28.50 28.63
N VAL A 506 -20.90 29.38 28.86
CA VAL A 506 -20.82 30.80 28.43
C VAL A 506 -19.83 31.57 29.32
N ASP A 507 -19.76 31.30 30.61
CA ASP A 507 -18.80 31.95 31.51
C ASP A 507 -17.35 31.59 31.12
N ASN A 508 -17.12 30.38 30.61
CA ASN A 508 -15.81 29.92 30.14
C ASN A 508 -15.56 30.21 28.65
N TRP A 509 -16.36 31.09 28.02
CA TRP A 509 -16.28 31.39 26.60
C TRP A 509 -14.89 31.83 26.10
N ASP A 510 -14.18 32.61 26.90
CA ASP A 510 -12.86 33.15 26.53
C ASP A 510 -11.76 32.07 26.53
N GLU A 511 -11.98 30.95 27.22
CA GLU A 511 -11.08 29.80 27.25
C GLU A 511 -11.37 28.79 26.13
N GLU A 512 -12.57 28.86 25.50
CA GLU A 512 -12.98 27.97 24.45
C GLU A 512 -12.52 28.49 23.08
N LEU A 513 -11.57 27.78 22.49
CA LEU A 513 -10.97 28.16 21.19
C LEU A 513 -11.63 27.48 20.00
N SER A 514 -12.55 26.53 20.22
CA SER A 514 -13.14 25.76 19.14
C SER A 514 -14.31 26.47 18.47
N PRO A 515 -14.24 26.75 17.16
CA PRO A 515 -15.32 27.38 16.42
C PRO A 515 -16.61 26.54 16.42
N GLU A 516 -16.49 25.20 16.45
CA GLU A 516 -17.64 24.29 16.46
C GLU A 516 -18.49 24.48 17.73
N VAL A 517 -17.87 24.61 18.88
CA VAL A 517 -18.53 24.84 20.18
C VAL A 517 -19.14 26.22 20.22
N LEU A 518 -18.41 27.26 19.81
CA LEU A 518 -18.87 28.64 19.80
C LEU A 518 -20.08 28.84 18.88
N ILE A 519 -20.09 28.22 17.70
CA ILE A 519 -21.22 28.25 16.77
C ILE A 519 -22.45 27.61 17.41
N MET A 520 -22.30 26.43 18.03
CA MET A 520 -23.42 25.74 18.67
C MET A 520 -23.99 26.54 19.86
N LEU A 521 -23.13 27.09 20.73
CA LEU A 521 -23.56 27.98 21.81
C LEU A 521 -24.33 29.20 21.27
N SER A 522 -23.81 29.84 20.22
CA SER A 522 -24.46 30.98 19.58
C SER A 522 -25.84 30.63 19.02
N TYR A 523 -25.94 29.49 18.33
CA TYR A 523 -27.21 29.01 17.77
C TYR A 523 -28.27 28.80 18.87
N PHE A 524 -27.89 28.14 19.98
CA PHE A 524 -28.83 27.88 21.05
C PHE A 524 -29.25 29.14 21.79
N ILE A 525 -28.36 30.07 22.06
CA ILE A 525 -28.70 31.31 22.70
C ILE A 525 -29.67 32.14 21.83
N ILE A 526 -29.50 32.10 20.51
CA ILE A 526 -30.41 32.74 19.55
C ILE A 526 -31.75 32.01 19.51
N SER A 527 -31.74 30.65 19.50
CA SER A 527 -32.96 29.83 19.50
C SER A 527 -33.76 30.01 20.81
N LEU A 528 -33.11 30.05 21.96
CA LEU A 528 -33.74 30.33 23.24
C LEU A 528 -34.33 31.76 23.28
N ARG A 529 -33.78 32.72 22.52
CA ARG A 529 -34.42 34.04 22.30
C ARG A 529 -35.78 33.96 21.61
N CYS A 530 -35.94 33.02 20.68
CA CYS A 530 -37.22 32.81 19.98
C CYS A 530 -38.26 32.10 20.87
N ILE A 531 -37.84 31.26 21.83
CA ILE A 531 -38.70 30.58 22.80
C ILE A 531 -39.09 31.46 24.01
N ARG A 532 -38.58 32.68 24.06
CA ARG A 532 -38.68 33.65 25.16
C ARG A 532 -40.07 34.01 25.70
N LEU A 533 -41.09 33.43 25.21
CA LEU A 533 -42.44 33.73 25.68
C LEU A 533 -42.80 33.05 27.01
N TYR A 534 -41.97 32.19 27.60
CA TYR A 534 -42.38 31.37 28.75
C TYR A 534 -41.50 31.31 30.01
N LEU A 535 -40.27 31.89 30.03
CA LEU A 535 -39.42 31.79 31.23
C LEU A 535 -38.86 33.13 31.66
N CYS A 536 -39.53 33.79 32.62
CA CYS A 536 -39.03 34.88 33.44
C CYS A 536 -38.08 34.34 34.54
N HIS A 537 -36.83 33.96 34.19
CA HIS A 537 -35.79 33.71 35.18
C HIS A 537 -34.66 34.73 35.07
N SER A 538 -34.25 35.29 36.22
CA SER A 538 -33.23 36.36 36.33
C SER A 538 -31.86 35.94 35.77
N GLY A 539 -31.50 34.67 35.80
CA GLY A 539 -30.27 34.12 35.21
C GLY A 539 -30.22 34.22 33.68
N PHE A 540 -31.36 34.14 33.00
CA PHE A 540 -31.40 34.22 31.54
C PHE A 540 -31.13 35.61 30.99
N GLN A 541 -31.46 36.66 31.74
CA GLN A 541 -31.12 38.04 31.35
C GLN A 541 -29.60 38.27 31.48
N TYR A 542 -28.94 37.68 32.46
CA TYR A 542 -27.49 37.74 32.64
C TYR A 542 -26.73 37.02 31.50
N LEU A 543 -27.16 35.84 31.13
CA LEU A 543 -26.68 35.09 29.99
C LEU A 543 -26.74 35.87 28.69
N LEU A 544 -27.89 36.51 28.40
CA LEU A 544 -28.08 37.35 27.22
C LEU A 544 -27.23 38.63 27.20
N LEU A 545 -26.99 39.22 28.35
CA LEU A 545 -26.15 40.43 28.46
C LEU A 545 -24.67 40.05 28.22
N ASN A 546 -24.18 39.02 28.85
CA ASN A 546 -22.80 38.51 28.71
C ASN A 546 -22.56 38.08 27.25
N PHE A 547 -23.49 37.37 26.64
CA PHE A 547 -23.37 36.92 25.27
C PHE A 547 -23.33 38.09 24.27
N ASN A 548 -24.18 39.11 24.45
CA ASN A 548 -24.16 40.29 23.56
C ASN A 548 -22.85 41.09 23.65
N THR A 549 -22.23 41.15 24.81
CA THR A 549 -20.92 41.83 24.97
C THR A 549 -19.82 41.02 24.28
N LYS A 550 -19.86 39.69 24.34
CA LYS A 550 -18.86 38.80 23.69
C LYS A 550 -19.06 38.65 22.19
N LEU A 551 -20.30 38.73 21.70
CA LEU A 551 -20.59 38.73 20.25
C LEU A 551 -20.04 39.99 19.54
N THR A 552 -20.12 41.16 20.21
CA THR A 552 -19.55 42.41 19.68
C THR A 552 -18.03 42.38 19.58
N ASP A 553 -17.35 41.55 20.38
CA ASP A 553 -15.90 41.34 20.28
C ASP A 553 -15.54 40.34 19.17
N LEU A 554 -16.40 39.39 18.83
CA LEU A 554 -16.24 38.47 17.70
C LEU A 554 -16.46 39.15 16.34
N GLU A 555 -17.34 40.16 16.23
CA GLU A 555 -17.51 40.92 15.00
C GLU A 555 -16.25 41.70 14.58
N LYS A 556 -15.31 41.91 15.50
CA LYS A 556 -14.00 42.52 15.22
C LYS A 556 -12.98 41.54 14.60
N LEU A 557 -13.24 40.22 14.61
CA LEU A 557 -12.43 39.23 13.97
C LEU A 557 -12.98 38.92 12.57
N SER A 558 -12.33 39.44 11.53
CA SER A 558 -12.76 39.42 10.10
C SER A 558 -12.90 38.04 9.46
N SER A 559 -12.75 36.94 10.20
CA SER A 559 -12.93 35.55 9.73
C SER A 559 -14.35 34.99 9.94
N MET A 560 -15.25 35.75 10.56
CA MET A 560 -16.60 35.26 10.91
C MET A 560 -17.70 35.56 9.90
N THR A 561 -17.44 36.32 8.83
CA THR A 561 -18.41 36.50 7.73
C THR A 561 -18.78 35.16 7.05
N GLU A 562 -17.90 34.20 7.04
CA GLU A 562 -18.22 32.84 6.56
C GLU A 562 -19.10 32.05 7.55
N CYS A 563 -18.94 32.23 8.86
CA CYS A 563 -19.78 31.63 9.87
C CYS A 563 -21.20 32.14 9.88
N VAL A 564 -21.40 33.47 9.66
CA VAL A 564 -22.73 34.05 9.57
C VAL A 564 -23.49 33.59 8.31
N THR A 565 -22.78 33.35 7.21
CA THR A 565 -23.35 32.76 5.97
C THR A 565 -23.70 31.29 6.16
N LEU A 566 -22.90 30.53 6.89
CA LEU A 566 -23.21 29.16 7.29
C LEU A 566 -24.41 29.07 8.23
N MET A 567 -24.54 30.01 9.18
CA MET A 567 -25.71 30.12 10.06
C MET A 567 -27.01 30.43 9.26
N HIS A 568 -26.94 31.25 8.23
CA HIS A 568 -28.10 31.51 7.35
C HIS A 568 -28.52 30.28 6.54
N VAL A 569 -27.54 29.44 6.11
CA VAL A 569 -27.82 28.18 5.38
C VAL A 569 -28.38 27.10 6.32
N LEU A 570 -27.94 27.04 7.56
CA LEU A 570 -28.43 26.08 8.56
C LEU A 570 -29.80 26.46 9.18
N CYS A 571 -30.17 27.72 9.12
CA CYS A 571 -31.50 28.19 9.55
C CYS A 571 -32.58 28.03 8.47
N VAL A 572 -32.22 27.78 7.21
CA VAL A 572 -33.15 27.65 6.08
C VAL A 572 -33.34 26.21 5.62
N SER A 573 -32.50 25.29 6.10
CA SER A 573 -32.62 23.83 5.91
C SER A 573 -33.09 23.13 7.18
#